data_9209223e4d781bf5b645ae5dc51c52c7
#
_entry.id   9209223e4d781bf5b645ae5dc51c52c7
#
_cell.length_a   1.000
_cell.length_b   1.000
_cell.length_c   1.000
_cell.angle_alpha   90.00
_cell.angle_beta   90.00
_cell.angle_gamma   90.00
#
_symmetry.space_group_name_H-M   'P 1'
#
loop_
_entity.id
_entity.type
_entity.pdbx_description
1 polymer ?
#
loop_
_entity_poly.entity_id
_entity_poly.type
_entity_poly.pdbx_seq_one_letter_code
_entity_poly.pdbx_strand_id
1 'polypeptide(L)'
;MDITRRSFVSGAASTLALGFAGLGVSLPQAQADAAGKMFTFAIGGDPGNMINVVTTTDRWGSMVVKALYSPLWMYNEDGVSYFLAESYEVSDDALTVTAHLREGVTWSDGEPFTAEDVVFTFNTIANEPSASAYVNLNYGEQGVVEATAVDDLTVDFTFPFVKANAVEMLSAIFVMAKHVYDGVTDFGSSELNTQPVGTGPFTLADYQAGSYVQLAARPDYFLGAPKVDSVVYRFVANENTAMQAIQTGDVDAWVATPATVEQINLDANNLALYAFDEGRIAYMMINALRVPDQRVRQAFLFALNKEEISIASMLSTEYYADAWTYLPPTSPWATEDVEKYERDLDKARALLEEAGQPSPTFTIAYASDDSLQQVAAVLMQEQAAEAGITVELVGVEANALWQAIMDPENNPYDMYYTGYIRGIDPDTFSDLFVSLSRSTKNFMYYESPELDELFDQGRTETDEAKRHEIYDETQRKVQELACFYPMYSNRRLLIANKRVSGVEEAGLVPIYTFEDLSKIEVE
;
A
#
# COMPACT_ATOMS: atom_id res chain seq x y z
N MET A 1 13.73 -68.11 -4.61
CA MET A 1 12.42 -68.70 -4.29
C MET A 1 11.35 -67.80 -4.84
N ASP A 2 10.81 -68.24 -5.99
CA ASP A 2 9.63 -67.67 -6.63
C ASP A 2 8.40 -67.88 -5.76
N ILE A 3 7.47 -66.91 -5.76
CA ILE A 3 6.01 -67.13 -5.77
C ILE A 3 5.32 -65.86 -6.35
N THR A 4 5.08 -65.89 -7.55
CA THR A 4 3.93 -65.79 -8.49
C THR A 4 2.68 -65.07 -7.98
N ARG A 5 2.30 -64.14 -8.91
CA ARG A 5 0.92 -63.58 -9.12
C ARG A 5 -0.17 -64.64 -9.18
N ARG A 6 -1.35 -64.39 -8.65
CA ARG A 6 -2.66 -64.44 -9.35
C ARG A 6 -3.83 -64.50 -8.35
N SER A 7 -4.82 -63.68 -8.71
CA SER A 7 -6.27 -63.90 -8.59
C SER A 7 -6.95 -63.68 -7.24
N PHE A 8 -7.77 -62.64 -7.14
CA PHE A 8 -9.21 -62.85 -7.05
C PHE A 8 -9.98 -61.57 -7.52
N VAL A 9 -10.77 -61.75 -8.56
CA VAL A 9 -11.83 -60.89 -9.05
C VAL A 9 -13.12 -61.33 -8.40
N SER A 10 -13.94 -60.36 -8.11
CA SER A 10 -15.40 -60.32 -7.95
C SER A 10 -15.93 -60.08 -6.56
N GLY A 11 -16.66 -58.98 -6.45
CA GLY A 11 -17.58 -58.75 -5.35
C GLY A 11 -17.92 -57.29 -5.13
N ALA A 12 -19.04 -56.84 -5.75
CA ALA A 12 -19.88 -55.72 -5.34
C ALA A 12 -19.32 -54.29 -5.50
N ALA A 13 -19.68 -53.67 -6.59
CA ALA A 13 -19.78 -52.22 -6.72
C ALA A 13 -20.77 -51.66 -5.69
N SER A 14 -20.23 -51.03 -4.66
CA SER A 14 -20.98 -50.07 -3.85
C SER A 14 -20.38 -48.71 -4.11
N THR A 15 -21.08 -47.95 -4.95
CA THR A 15 -20.83 -46.52 -5.21
C THR A 15 -20.98 -45.74 -3.92
N LEU A 16 -19.88 -45.53 -3.21
CA LEU A 16 -19.78 -44.43 -2.25
C LEU A 16 -19.41 -43.18 -3.06
N ALA A 17 -20.40 -42.46 -3.50
CA ALA A 17 -20.30 -41.07 -3.84
C ALA A 17 -20.00 -40.33 -2.53
N LEU A 18 -18.71 -40.12 -2.24
CA LEU A 18 -18.27 -39.10 -1.31
C LEU A 18 -18.53 -37.75 -1.97
N GLY A 19 -19.73 -37.23 -1.72
CA GLY A 19 -20.02 -35.85 -1.95
C GLY A 19 -19.06 -35.01 -1.10
N PHE A 20 -18.12 -34.34 -1.76
CA PHE A 20 -17.53 -33.14 -1.22
C PHE A 20 -18.64 -32.11 -1.08
N ALA A 21 -19.37 -32.16 0.02
CA ALA A 21 -20.13 -31.02 0.50
C ALA A 21 -19.08 -29.97 0.85
N GLY A 22 -18.89 -29.01 -0.05
CA GLY A 22 -18.26 -27.76 0.29
C GLY A 22 -19.00 -27.23 1.53
N LEU A 23 -18.28 -27.03 2.60
CA LEU A 23 -18.78 -26.27 3.75
C LEU A 23 -18.92 -24.81 3.29
N GLY A 24 -19.95 -24.55 2.50
CA GLY A 24 -20.54 -23.24 2.41
C GLY A 24 -21.13 -22.97 3.78
N VAL A 25 -20.48 -22.16 4.59
CA VAL A 25 -21.12 -21.53 5.75
C VAL A 25 -22.11 -20.54 5.17
N SER A 26 -23.30 -21.03 4.80
CA SER A 26 -24.44 -20.16 4.58
C SER A 26 -24.83 -19.61 5.95
N LEU A 27 -24.85 -18.29 6.09
CA LEU A 27 -25.53 -17.67 7.22
C LEU A 27 -26.93 -18.28 7.34
N PRO A 28 -27.40 -18.61 8.56
CA PRO A 28 -28.72 -19.19 8.73
C PRO A 28 -29.76 -18.27 8.08
N GLN A 29 -30.58 -18.82 7.20
CA GLN A 29 -31.63 -18.08 6.44
C GLN A 29 -32.62 -17.32 7.34
N ALA A 30 -32.66 -17.65 8.63
CA ALA A 30 -33.46 -16.94 9.64
C ALA A 30 -32.87 -15.58 10.07
N GLN A 31 -31.61 -15.26 9.69
CA GLN A 31 -30.99 -13.94 9.89
C GLN A 31 -31.13 -13.02 8.67
N ALA A 32 -31.41 -13.59 7.49
CA ALA A 32 -31.58 -12.82 6.26
C ALA A 32 -32.90 -12.02 6.24
N ASP A 33 -33.94 -12.45 6.94
CA ASP A 33 -35.24 -11.74 6.98
C ASP A 33 -35.31 -10.60 8.03
N ALA A 34 -34.25 -10.46 8.86
CA ALA A 34 -34.06 -9.33 9.80
C ALA A 34 -32.80 -8.51 9.46
N ALA A 35 -32.10 -8.85 8.39
CA ALA A 35 -30.88 -8.18 7.99
C ALA A 35 -31.26 -6.90 7.24
N GLY A 36 -30.98 -5.76 7.84
CA GLY A 36 -30.89 -4.48 7.19
C GLY A 36 -29.89 -4.48 6.02
N LYS A 37 -29.68 -3.33 5.38
CA LYS A 37 -28.72 -3.18 4.27
C LYS A 37 -27.31 -3.60 4.70
N MET A 38 -26.79 -4.65 4.10
CA MET A 38 -25.47 -5.22 4.42
C MET A 38 -24.56 -5.12 3.20
N PHE A 39 -23.36 -4.61 3.41
CA PHE A 39 -22.28 -4.60 2.42
C PHE A 39 -21.25 -5.67 2.75
N THR A 40 -21.03 -6.63 1.86
CA THR A 40 -20.06 -7.70 2.03
C THR A 40 -18.86 -7.50 1.10
N PHE A 41 -17.68 -7.33 1.68
CA PHE A 41 -16.44 -7.11 0.95
C PHE A 41 -15.46 -8.27 1.16
N ALA A 42 -15.09 -8.96 0.05
CA ALA A 42 -14.08 -10.01 0.12
C ALA A 42 -12.67 -9.40 0.23
N ILE A 43 -11.94 -9.82 1.27
CA ILE A 43 -10.53 -9.44 1.51
C ILE A 43 -9.64 -10.68 1.55
N GLY A 44 -8.36 -10.52 1.16
CA GLY A 44 -7.44 -11.64 0.93
C GLY A 44 -6.82 -12.25 2.19
N GLY A 45 -7.00 -11.63 3.36
CA GLY A 45 -6.41 -12.11 4.60
C GLY A 45 -7.24 -11.78 5.84
N ASP A 46 -6.93 -12.46 6.92
CA ASP A 46 -7.53 -12.26 8.23
C ASP A 46 -6.77 -11.14 8.98
N PRO A 47 -7.43 -10.01 9.36
CA PRO A 47 -6.80 -8.93 10.11
C PRO A 47 -6.48 -9.31 11.56
N GLY A 48 -6.93 -10.48 12.03
CA GLY A 48 -6.92 -10.82 13.45
C GLY A 48 -8.01 -10.08 14.23
N ASN A 49 -8.02 -10.27 15.53
CA ASN A 49 -8.97 -9.62 16.43
C ASN A 49 -8.32 -8.59 17.36
N MET A 50 -7.03 -8.32 17.18
CA MET A 50 -6.26 -7.38 18.00
C MET A 50 -6.11 -6.05 17.24
N ILE A 51 -7.21 -5.31 17.11
CA ILE A 51 -7.26 -4.08 16.34
C ILE A 51 -6.88 -2.87 17.21
N ASN A 52 -5.73 -2.26 16.89
CA ASN A 52 -5.26 -1.06 17.58
C ASN A 52 -4.58 -0.11 16.59
N VAL A 53 -4.88 1.18 16.67
CA VAL A 53 -4.45 2.19 15.71
C VAL A 53 -2.93 2.40 15.67
N VAL A 54 -2.20 2.17 16.78
CA VAL A 54 -0.75 2.40 16.84
C VAL A 54 0.09 1.14 16.58
N THR A 55 -0.52 -0.05 16.58
CA THR A 55 0.21 -1.32 16.37
C THR A 55 -0.20 -2.07 15.11
N THR A 56 -1.36 -1.78 14.53
CA THR A 56 -1.84 -2.43 13.30
C THR A 56 -1.13 -1.84 12.08
N THR A 57 -0.38 -2.68 11.37
CA THR A 57 0.44 -2.25 10.20
C THR A 57 0.14 -3.01 8.92
N ASP A 58 -0.58 -4.13 9.01
CA ASP A 58 -0.97 -4.89 7.83
C ASP A 58 -2.18 -4.24 7.12
N ARG A 59 -2.31 -4.53 5.82
CA ARG A 59 -3.37 -3.95 4.97
C ARG A 59 -4.78 -4.27 5.49
N TRP A 60 -5.03 -5.51 5.88
CA TRP A 60 -6.37 -5.96 6.23
C TRP A 60 -6.82 -5.38 7.56
N GLY A 61 -5.89 -5.34 8.53
CA GLY A 61 -6.10 -4.64 9.80
C GLY A 61 -6.32 -3.15 9.60
N SER A 62 -5.56 -2.50 8.72
CA SER A 62 -5.71 -1.07 8.40
C SER A 62 -7.08 -0.74 7.81
N MET A 63 -7.67 -1.62 6.97
CA MET A 63 -9.02 -1.45 6.45
C MET A 63 -10.07 -1.48 7.59
N VAL A 64 -9.90 -2.38 8.56
CA VAL A 64 -10.78 -2.44 9.74
C VAL A 64 -10.58 -1.22 10.64
N VAL A 65 -9.33 -0.81 10.90
CA VAL A 65 -9.01 0.43 11.63
C VAL A 65 -9.75 1.61 11.02
N LYS A 66 -9.67 1.81 9.68
CA LYS A 66 -10.34 2.93 8.98
C LYS A 66 -11.86 2.91 9.13
N ALA A 67 -12.47 1.74 9.25
CA ALA A 67 -13.91 1.62 9.46
C ALA A 67 -14.33 1.91 10.91
N LEU A 68 -13.46 1.59 11.89
CA LEU A 68 -13.74 1.75 13.32
C LEU A 68 -13.28 3.11 13.89
N TYR A 69 -12.28 3.72 13.27
CA TYR A 69 -11.67 4.98 13.73
C TYR A 69 -11.65 6.00 12.60
N SER A 70 -11.73 7.26 12.97
CA SER A 70 -11.53 8.38 12.04
C SER A 70 -10.15 9.02 12.30
N PRO A 71 -9.42 9.43 11.23
CA PRO A 71 -8.20 10.21 11.39
C PRO A 71 -8.52 11.67 11.66
N LEU A 72 -7.49 12.49 11.94
CA LEU A 72 -7.63 13.95 11.95
C LEU A 72 -8.05 14.44 10.55
N TRP A 73 -7.30 14.03 9.55
CA TRP A 73 -7.56 14.23 8.11
C TRP A 73 -6.90 13.14 7.28
N MET A 74 -7.28 13.07 6.02
CA MET A 74 -6.54 12.38 4.96
C MET A 74 -5.96 13.41 4.01
N TYR A 75 -4.75 13.18 3.52
CA TYR A 75 -4.11 13.99 2.48
C TYR A 75 -3.93 13.13 1.24
N ASN A 76 -4.48 13.55 0.13
CA ASN A 76 -4.45 12.86 -1.16
C ASN A 76 -4.17 13.84 -2.30
N GLU A 77 -4.25 13.40 -3.54
CA GLU A 77 -3.99 14.23 -4.72
C GLU A 77 -4.93 15.44 -4.86
N ASP A 78 -6.13 15.37 -4.30
CA ASP A 78 -7.13 16.46 -4.28
C ASP A 78 -6.94 17.43 -3.08
N GLY A 79 -5.98 17.15 -2.20
CA GLY A 79 -5.68 17.92 -1.00
C GLY A 79 -6.14 17.26 0.29
N VAL A 80 -6.69 18.04 1.23
CA VAL A 80 -7.05 17.58 2.58
C VAL A 80 -8.54 17.28 2.71
N SER A 81 -8.86 16.02 3.04
CA SER A 81 -10.20 15.59 3.47
C SER A 81 -10.26 15.57 4.99
N TYR A 82 -11.09 16.44 5.59
CA TYR A 82 -11.19 16.59 7.05
C TYR A 82 -12.14 15.58 7.69
N PHE A 83 -11.68 14.96 8.79
CA PHE A 83 -12.48 14.04 9.62
C PHE A 83 -12.64 14.58 11.05
N LEU A 84 -11.78 14.19 12.01
CA LEU A 84 -11.83 14.68 13.40
C LEU A 84 -11.42 16.15 13.53
N ALA A 85 -10.52 16.63 12.68
CA ALA A 85 -10.26 18.05 12.54
C ALA A 85 -11.20 18.69 11.50
N GLU A 86 -11.44 19.99 11.61
CA GLU A 86 -12.19 20.79 10.62
C GLU A 86 -11.30 21.80 9.89
N SER A 87 -10.13 22.11 10.44
CA SER A 87 -9.11 22.95 9.80
C SER A 87 -7.74 22.75 10.46
N TYR A 88 -6.70 23.29 9.81
CA TYR A 88 -5.38 23.43 10.38
C TYR A 88 -4.74 24.76 10.00
N GLU A 89 -3.73 25.17 10.77
CA GLU A 89 -2.86 26.30 10.49
C GLU A 89 -1.41 25.86 10.62
N VAL A 90 -0.51 26.47 9.83
CA VAL A 90 0.94 26.26 9.94
C VAL A 90 1.57 27.55 10.42
N SER A 91 2.44 27.48 11.44
CA SER A 91 3.14 28.63 11.98
C SER A 91 4.11 29.26 10.97
N ASP A 92 4.41 30.56 11.14
CA ASP A 92 5.29 31.31 10.23
C ASP A 92 6.72 30.70 10.14
N ASP A 93 7.17 30.03 11.19
CA ASP A 93 8.47 29.33 11.23
C ASP A 93 8.40 27.88 10.72
N ALA A 94 7.20 27.44 10.31
CA ALA A 94 6.91 26.10 9.81
C ALA A 94 7.33 24.95 10.77
N LEU A 95 7.37 25.23 12.08
CA LEU A 95 7.68 24.22 13.09
C LEU A 95 6.43 23.66 13.77
N THR A 96 5.29 24.36 13.69
CA THR A 96 4.05 23.95 14.35
C THR A 96 2.90 23.87 13.36
N VAL A 97 2.15 22.79 13.44
CA VAL A 97 0.83 22.64 12.78
C VAL A 97 -0.21 22.65 13.89
N THR A 98 -1.11 23.64 13.88
CA THR A 98 -2.24 23.73 14.81
C THR A 98 -3.46 23.10 14.16
N ALA A 99 -4.06 22.08 14.76
CA ALA A 99 -5.29 21.46 14.32
C ALA A 99 -6.49 21.92 15.17
N HIS A 100 -7.56 22.34 14.50
CA HIS A 100 -8.84 22.64 15.14
C HIS A 100 -9.76 21.43 15.01
N LEU A 101 -10.13 20.86 16.15
CA LEU A 101 -10.93 19.64 16.22
C LEU A 101 -12.42 19.96 16.10
N ARG A 102 -13.17 19.02 15.56
CA ARG A 102 -14.61 19.11 15.38
C ARG A 102 -15.34 19.01 16.70
N GLU A 103 -16.27 19.95 16.97
CA GLU A 103 -17.11 19.96 18.18
C GLU A 103 -18.13 18.80 18.15
N GLY A 104 -18.44 18.23 19.32
CA GLY A 104 -19.52 17.26 19.50
C GLY A 104 -19.22 15.84 19.02
N VAL A 105 -17.99 15.53 18.66
CA VAL A 105 -17.57 14.16 18.35
C VAL A 105 -17.57 13.30 19.61
N THR A 106 -18.10 12.07 19.51
CA THR A 106 -18.08 11.09 20.59
C THR A 106 -17.40 9.80 20.17
N TRP A 107 -16.82 9.11 21.13
CA TRP A 107 -16.40 7.74 21.01
C TRP A 107 -17.62 6.79 20.88
N SER A 108 -17.39 5.54 20.46
CA SER A 108 -18.47 4.56 20.28
C SER A 108 -19.14 4.11 21.58
N ASP A 109 -18.56 4.40 22.72
CA ASP A 109 -19.13 4.18 24.07
C ASP A 109 -19.84 5.42 24.64
N GLY A 110 -19.83 6.54 23.89
CA GLY A 110 -20.54 7.78 24.22
C GLY A 110 -19.71 8.84 24.94
N GLU A 111 -18.45 8.53 25.32
CA GLU A 111 -17.54 9.53 25.92
C GLU A 111 -17.15 10.59 24.87
N PRO A 112 -16.92 11.86 25.28
CA PRO A 112 -16.54 12.92 24.36
C PRO A 112 -15.09 12.72 23.83
N PHE A 113 -14.89 13.02 22.55
CA PHE A 113 -13.56 13.11 21.95
C PHE A 113 -12.99 14.53 22.19
N THR A 114 -11.72 14.60 22.63
CA THR A 114 -11.06 15.88 22.93
C THR A 114 -9.59 15.89 22.48
N ALA A 115 -8.95 17.06 22.56
CA ALA A 115 -7.52 17.24 22.31
C ALA A 115 -6.63 16.33 23.18
N GLU A 116 -7.06 15.97 24.38
CA GLU A 116 -6.33 15.08 25.28
C GLU A 116 -6.18 13.65 24.72
N ASP A 117 -7.15 13.16 23.91
CA ASP A 117 -7.04 11.86 23.21
C ASP A 117 -5.95 11.90 22.14
N VAL A 118 -5.87 13.02 21.42
CA VAL A 118 -4.81 13.24 20.41
C VAL A 118 -3.44 13.29 21.08
N VAL A 119 -3.28 14.07 22.15
CA VAL A 119 -2.05 14.17 22.93
C VAL A 119 -1.63 12.80 23.48
N PHE A 120 -2.58 12.03 24.02
CA PHE A 120 -2.34 10.68 24.50
C PHE A 120 -1.79 9.77 23.40
N THR A 121 -2.40 9.82 22.21
CA THR A 121 -1.98 9.04 21.04
C THR A 121 -0.55 9.37 20.63
N PHE A 122 -0.20 10.65 20.51
CA PHE A 122 1.14 11.09 20.12
C PHE A 122 2.19 10.77 21.20
N ASN A 123 1.85 10.89 22.49
CA ASN A 123 2.71 10.45 23.56
C ASN A 123 2.99 8.95 23.52
N THR A 124 1.99 8.15 23.12
CA THR A 124 2.17 6.71 22.91
C THR A 124 3.12 6.44 21.74
N ILE A 125 2.91 7.11 20.59
CA ILE A 125 3.80 6.99 19.42
C ILE A 125 5.24 7.35 19.76
N ALA A 126 5.45 8.39 20.58
CA ALA A 126 6.77 8.85 20.96
C ALA A 126 7.51 7.91 21.92
N ASN A 127 6.79 7.24 22.82
CA ASN A 127 7.41 6.56 23.96
C ASN A 127 7.30 5.03 23.92
N GLU A 128 6.37 4.47 23.11
CA GLU A 128 6.11 3.03 23.10
C GLU A 128 6.75 2.36 21.85
N PRO A 129 7.72 1.46 22.04
CA PRO A 129 8.38 0.77 20.91
C PRO A 129 7.42 -0.07 20.05
N SER A 130 6.28 -0.48 20.63
CA SER A 130 5.23 -1.22 19.91
C SER A 130 4.36 -0.36 19.00
N ALA A 131 4.42 0.97 19.12
CA ALA A 131 3.68 1.91 18.27
C ALA A 131 4.26 2.00 16.85
N SER A 132 4.29 0.86 16.15
CA SER A 132 5.00 0.69 14.86
C SER A 132 4.26 1.26 13.66
N ALA A 133 2.96 1.57 13.80
CA ALA A 133 2.15 2.11 12.69
C ALA A 133 2.60 3.53 12.25
N TYR A 134 3.19 4.31 13.16
CA TYR A 134 3.59 5.71 12.91
C TYR A 134 5.07 5.99 13.18
N VAL A 135 5.93 5.03 12.86
CA VAL A 135 7.39 5.16 13.06
C VAL A 135 8.01 6.39 12.37
N ASN A 136 7.37 6.89 11.31
CA ASN A 136 7.79 8.08 10.57
C ASN A 136 7.62 9.40 11.33
N LEU A 137 6.93 9.41 12.48
CA LEU A 137 6.81 10.56 13.37
C LEU A 137 7.88 10.59 14.46
N ASN A 138 8.71 9.56 14.54
CA ASN A 138 9.83 9.47 15.47
C ASN A 138 11.15 9.54 14.70
N TYR A 139 11.91 10.60 14.90
CA TYR A 139 13.19 10.90 14.21
C TYR A 139 14.41 10.45 15.03
N GLY A 140 14.23 9.58 16.02
CA GLY A 140 15.30 9.09 16.88
C GLY A 140 15.97 10.19 17.68
N GLU A 141 17.30 10.33 17.55
CA GLU A 141 18.08 11.36 18.27
C GLU A 141 17.70 12.80 17.89
N GLN A 142 17.04 13.01 16.73
CA GLN A 142 16.60 14.33 16.29
C GLN A 142 15.28 14.77 16.95
N GLY A 143 14.60 13.88 17.67
CA GLY A 143 13.35 14.15 18.37
C GLY A 143 12.14 13.42 17.78
N VAL A 144 10.98 13.77 18.28
CA VAL A 144 9.67 13.25 17.85
C VAL A 144 8.74 14.41 17.58
N VAL A 145 7.63 14.17 16.86
CA VAL A 145 6.53 15.14 16.78
C VAL A 145 5.81 15.16 18.12
N GLU A 146 5.81 16.32 18.78
CA GLU A 146 5.14 16.52 20.07
C GLU A 146 3.72 17.09 19.83
N ALA A 147 2.72 16.54 20.51
CA ALA A 147 1.37 17.09 20.53
C ALA A 147 1.06 17.75 21.87
N THR A 148 0.49 18.95 21.84
CA THR A 148 0.10 19.72 23.03
C THR A 148 -1.32 20.22 22.88
N ALA A 149 -2.20 19.94 23.85
CA ALA A 149 -3.53 20.52 23.91
C ALA A 149 -3.45 22.00 24.30
N VAL A 150 -3.94 22.87 23.43
CA VAL A 150 -4.08 24.31 23.70
C VAL A 150 -5.37 24.54 24.50
N ASP A 151 -6.42 23.84 24.11
CA ASP A 151 -7.71 23.74 24.78
C ASP A 151 -8.37 22.41 24.42
N ASP A 152 -9.66 22.20 24.77
CA ASP A 152 -10.35 20.92 24.55
C ASP A 152 -10.50 20.54 23.05
N LEU A 153 -10.41 21.52 22.14
CA LEU A 153 -10.64 21.35 20.70
C LEU A 153 -9.47 21.86 19.83
N THR A 154 -8.33 22.20 20.44
CA THR A 154 -7.17 22.72 19.69
C THR A 154 -5.90 22.00 20.11
N VAL A 155 -5.17 21.47 19.11
CA VAL A 155 -3.91 20.74 19.31
C VAL A 155 -2.81 21.35 18.47
N ASP A 156 -1.68 21.66 19.11
CA ASP A 156 -0.43 22.01 18.44
C ASP A 156 0.45 20.77 18.24
N PHE A 157 0.89 20.54 17.01
CA PHE A 157 1.89 19.54 16.65
C PHE A 157 3.21 20.23 16.37
N THR A 158 4.18 20.06 17.24
CA THR A 158 5.51 20.68 17.12
C THR A 158 6.51 19.67 16.54
N PHE A 159 7.10 20.03 15.42
CA PHE A 159 8.14 19.26 14.75
C PHE A 159 9.52 19.67 15.29
N PRO A 160 10.48 18.74 15.44
CA PRO A 160 11.81 19.05 15.95
C PRO A 160 12.65 19.87 14.95
N PHE A 161 12.23 19.94 13.70
CA PHE A 161 12.82 20.76 12.62
C PHE A 161 11.78 21.02 11.55
N VAL A 162 12.04 22.01 10.68
CA VAL A 162 11.12 22.37 9.59
C VAL A 162 10.90 21.18 8.67
N LYS A 163 9.63 20.86 8.44
CA LYS A 163 9.16 19.83 7.50
C LYS A 163 8.14 20.46 6.57
N ALA A 164 8.51 20.67 5.29
CA ALA A 164 7.61 21.28 4.31
C ALA A 164 6.32 20.45 4.09
N ASN A 165 6.40 19.13 4.29
CA ASN A 165 5.27 18.20 4.20
C ASN A 165 4.64 17.83 5.57
N ALA A 166 4.76 18.72 6.58
CA ALA A 166 4.27 18.44 7.92
C ALA A 166 2.78 18.03 7.96
N VAL A 167 1.92 18.69 7.16
CA VAL A 167 0.48 18.39 7.07
C VAL A 167 0.23 16.99 6.50
N GLU A 168 0.98 16.58 5.47
CA GLU A 168 0.91 15.23 4.92
C GLU A 168 1.41 14.18 5.93
N MET A 169 2.49 14.48 6.66
CA MET A 169 3.03 13.59 7.71
C MET A 169 2.02 13.30 8.83
N LEU A 170 1.10 14.22 9.09
CA LEU A 170 0.01 14.08 10.06
C LEU A 170 -1.26 13.45 9.44
N SER A 171 -1.25 13.12 8.15
CA SER A 171 -2.35 12.44 7.46
C SER A 171 -2.54 11.02 7.95
N ALA A 172 -3.79 10.56 7.96
CA ALA A 172 -4.18 9.19 8.30
C ALA A 172 -3.72 8.75 9.71
N ILE A 173 -3.54 9.68 10.62
CA ILE A 173 -3.26 9.37 12.03
C ILE A 173 -4.59 9.17 12.75
N PHE A 174 -4.86 7.91 13.07
CA PHE A 174 -6.05 7.54 13.85
C PHE A 174 -5.78 7.70 15.33
N VAL A 175 -6.78 8.17 16.07
CA VAL A 175 -6.63 8.53 17.49
C VAL A 175 -7.12 7.42 18.40
N MET A 176 -6.41 7.16 19.52
CA MET A 176 -6.83 6.24 20.59
C MET A 176 -7.65 6.94 21.66
N ALA A 177 -8.62 6.23 22.21
CA ALA A 177 -9.40 6.66 23.35
C ALA A 177 -8.53 6.66 24.63
N LYS A 178 -8.15 7.84 25.15
CA LYS A 178 -7.34 7.96 26.37
C LYS A 178 -8.00 7.23 27.54
N HIS A 179 -9.32 7.42 27.74
CA HIS A 179 -10.06 6.81 28.86
C HIS A 179 -10.08 5.28 28.83
N VAL A 180 -9.84 4.65 27.66
CA VAL A 180 -9.75 3.20 27.50
C VAL A 180 -8.33 2.70 27.73
N TYR A 181 -7.32 3.41 27.21
CA TYR A 181 -5.94 2.92 27.13
C TYR A 181 -5.00 3.56 28.16
N ASP A 182 -5.47 4.47 29.02
CA ASP A 182 -4.63 5.07 30.06
C ASP A 182 -4.11 3.99 31.03
N GLY A 183 -2.78 3.95 31.21
CA GLY A 183 -2.09 2.97 32.02
C GLY A 183 -1.79 1.62 31.35
N VAL A 184 -2.13 1.43 30.07
CA VAL A 184 -1.71 0.28 29.26
C VAL A 184 -0.22 0.39 28.96
N THR A 185 0.53 -0.71 29.15
CA THR A 185 1.99 -0.78 28.94
C THR A 185 2.39 -1.68 27.78
N ASP A 186 1.47 -2.47 27.23
CA ASP A 186 1.67 -3.30 26.05
C ASP A 186 0.44 -3.17 25.14
N PHE A 187 0.53 -2.30 24.17
CA PHE A 187 -0.57 -2.02 23.24
C PHE A 187 -0.79 -3.17 22.25
N GLY A 188 0.25 -3.93 21.91
CA GLY A 188 0.16 -4.99 20.91
C GLY A 188 -0.62 -6.23 21.40
N SER A 189 -0.53 -6.55 22.69
CA SER A 189 -1.18 -7.73 23.28
C SER A 189 -2.32 -7.42 24.25
N SER A 190 -2.75 -6.15 24.34
CA SER A 190 -3.85 -5.74 25.22
C SER A 190 -5.18 -6.38 24.79
N GLU A 191 -5.89 -7.02 25.73
CA GLU A 191 -7.23 -7.58 25.49
C GLU A 191 -8.25 -6.50 25.08
N LEU A 192 -8.01 -5.21 25.40
CA LEU A 192 -8.82 -4.08 24.97
C LEU A 192 -8.93 -3.97 23.45
N ASN A 193 -7.90 -4.43 22.73
CA ASN A 193 -7.89 -4.45 21.27
C ASN A 193 -8.93 -5.39 20.65
N THR A 194 -9.50 -6.31 21.44
CA THR A 194 -10.57 -7.20 20.97
C THR A 194 -11.96 -6.56 21.00
N GLN A 195 -12.09 -5.40 21.67
CA GLN A 195 -13.32 -4.61 21.75
C GLN A 195 -12.98 -3.12 21.53
N PRO A 196 -12.55 -2.76 20.30
CA PRO A 196 -12.07 -1.43 20.01
C PRO A 196 -13.17 -0.37 20.21
N VAL A 197 -12.84 0.70 20.93
CA VAL A 197 -13.65 1.89 21.09
C VAL A 197 -13.12 2.95 20.13
N GLY A 198 -13.89 3.30 19.11
CA GLY A 198 -13.47 4.17 18.02
C GLY A 198 -14.39 5.35 17.75
N THR A 199 -13.94 6.27 16.92
CA THR A 199 -14.68 7.44 16.45
C THR A 199 -15.27 7.27 15.06
N GLY A 200 -15.03 6.12 14.41
CA GLY A 200 -15.41 5.84 13.03
C GLY A 200 -16.90 5.58 12.82
N PRO A 201 -17.29 5.38 11.56
CA PRO A 201 -18.68 5.15 11.16
C PRO A 201 -19.26 3.81 11.58
N PHE A 202 -18.42 2.86 12.01
CA PHE A 202 -18.85 1.53 12.43
C PHE A 202 -18.21 1.12 13.76
N THR A 203 -18.82 0.11 14.40
CA THR A 203 -18.30 -0.59 15.59
C THR A 203 -18.08 -2.06 15.27
N LEU A 204 -17.17 -2.73 15.98
CA LEU A 204 -16.97 -4.18 15.86
C LEU A 204 -18.19 -4.90 16.46
N ALA A 205 -18.91 -5.67 15.63
CA ALA A 205 -20.07 -6.45 16.03
C ALA A 205 -19.72 -7.91 16.29
N ASP A 206 -18.90 -8.53 15.42
CA ASP A 206 -18.46 -9.93 15.55
C ASP A 206 -17.15 -10.14 14.80
N TYR A 207 -16.34 -11.09 15.28
CA TYR A 207 -15.15 -11.57 14.60
C TYR A 207 -15.10 -13.09 14.69
N GLN A 208 -14.95 -13.71 13.53
CA GLN A 208 -14.75 -15.16 13.43
C GLN A 208 -13.42 -15.46 12.71
N ALA A 209 -12.44 -15.93 13.46
CA ALA A 209 -11.10 -16.22 12.95
C ALA A 209 -11.12 -17.09 11.69
N GLY A 210 -10.39 -16.68 10.67
CA GLY A 210 -10.31 -17.35 9.38
C GLY A 210 -11.59 -17.27 8.53
N SER A 211 -12.60 -16.48 8.91
CA SER A 211 -13.89 -16.41 8.24
C SER A 211 -14.31 -14.96 7.91
N TYR A 212 -14.55 -14.13 8.92
CA TYR A 212 -15.01 -12.75 8.70
C TYR A 212 -14.80 -11.82 9.91
N VAL A 213 -14.85 -10.52 9.63
CA VAL A 213 -15.14 -9.44 10.59
C VAL A 213 -16.48 -8.82 10.20
N GLN A 214 -17.40 -8.68 11.17
CA GLN A 214 -18.66 -7.98 11.00
C GLN A 214 -18.66 -6.68 11.79
N LEU A 215 -19.06 -5.61 11.13
CA LEU A 215 -19.16 -4.26 11.69
C LEU A 215 -20.63 -3.82 11.67
N ALA A 216 -21.07 -3.13 12.73
CA ALA A 216 -22.39 -2.50 12.83
C ALA A 216 -22.26 -1.00 12.62
N ALA A 217 -23.19 -0.40 11.88
CA ALA A 217 -23.23 1.04 11.64
C ALA A 217 -23.47 1.83 12.92
N ARG A 218 -22.84 3.00 13.03
CA ARG A 218 -23.09 4.01 14.06
C ARG A 218 -24.04 5.07 13.54
N PRO A 219 -25.31 5.09 13.99
CA PRO A 219 -26.29 6.10 13.54
C PRO A 219 -25.91 7.53 13.95
N ASP A 220 -25.10 7.68 15.00
CA ASP A 220 -24.62 8.95 15.58
C ASP A 220 -23.25 9.39 15.04
N TYR A 221 -22.77 8.78 13.94
CA TYR A 221 -21.49 9.16 13.33
C TYR A 221 -21.50 10.65 12.92
N PHE A 222 -20.49 11.39 13.33
CA PHE A 222 -20.44 12.86 13.22
C PHE A 222 -20.44 13.41 11.79
N LEU A 223 -20.05 12.61 10.77
CA LEU A 223 -20.15 12.97 9.35
C LEU A 223 -21.44 12.45 8.68
N GLY A 224 -22.39 11.97 9.50
CA GLY A 224 -23.67 11.43 9.07
C GLY A 224 -23.73 9.90 9.16
N ALA A 225 -24.92 9.38 9.45
CA ALA A 225 -25.14 7.94 9.58
C ALA A 225 -24.73 7.18 8.32
N PRO A 226 -24.03 6.03 8.45
CA PRO A 226 -23.76 5.14 7.33
C PRO A 226 -25.04 4.74 6.59
N LYS A 227 -24.94 4.56 5.27
CA LYS A 227 -26.08 4.19 4.41
C LYS A 227 -26.39 2.69 4.43
N VAL A 228 -25.50 1.86 5.01
CA VAL A 228 -25.70 0.44 5.28
C VAL A 228 -25.77 0.18 6.77
N ASP A 229 -26.51 -0.84 7.21
CA ASP A 229 -26.65 -1.20 8.62
C ASP A 229 -25.44 -2.02 9.12
N SER A 230 -24.76 -2.71 8.22
CA SER A 230 -23.59 -3.50 8.55
C SER A 230 -22.63 -3.66 7.38
N VAL A 231 -21.35 -3.87 7.70
CA VAL A 231 -20.29 -4.24 6.77
C VAL A 231 -19.70 -5.58 7.20
N VAL A 232 -19.49 -6.50 6.25
CA VAL A 232 -18.82 -7.77 6.49
C VAL A 232 -17.56 -7.84 5.62
N TYR A 233 -16.39 -7.85 6.25
CA TYR A 233 -15.15 -8.22 5.59
C TYR A 233 -15.02 -9.75 5.63
N ARG A 234 -15.24 -10.41 4.49
CA ARG A 234 -15.16 -11.86 4.35
C ARG A 234 -13.76 -12.27 3.89
N PHE A 235 -13.13 -13.21 4.60
CA PHE A 235 -11.77 -13.65 4.27
C PHE A 235 -11.80 -14.68 3.14
N VAL A 236 -11.23 -14.32 2.00
CA VAL A 236 -11.19 -15.17 0.82
C VAL A 236 -9.80 -15.08 0.19
N ALA A 237 -8.88 -15.89 0.65
CA ALA A 237 -7.48 -15.85 0.19
C ALA A 237 -7.27 -16.39 -1.24
N ASN A 238 -8.18 -17.23 -1.74
CA ASN A 238 -8.06 -17.81 -3.07
C ASN A 238 -8.84 -17.01 -4.11
N GLU A 239 -8.15 -16.52 -5.14
CA GLU A 239 -8.70 -15.72 -6.23
C GLU A 239 -9.89 -16.36 -6.96
N ASN A 240 -9.81 -17.65 -7.28
CA ASN A 240 -10.91 -18.35 -7.96
C ASN A 240 -12.16 -18.44 -7.06
N THR A 241 -11.96 -18.59 -5.74
CA THR A 241 -13.08 -18.59 -4.78
C THR A 241 -13.69 -17.18 -4.67
N ALA A 242 -12.88 -16.14 -4.63
CA ALA A 242 -13.35 -14.76 -4.61
C ALA A 242 -14.10 -14.41 -5.91
N MET A 243 -13.58 -14.85 -7.07
CA MET A 243 -14.23 -14.69 -8.36
C MET A 243 -15.61 -15.38 -8.39
N GLN A 244 -15.74 -16.58 -7.86
CA GLN A 244 -17.03 -17.26 -7.76
C GLN A 244 -17.97 -16.53 -6.81
N ALA A 245 -17.48 -16.07 -5.65
CA ALA A 245 -18.30 -15.38 -4.67
C ALA A 245 -18.89 -14.06 -5.19
N ILE A 246 -18.11 -13.27 -5.96
CA ILE A 246 -18.62 -12.03 -6.57
C ILE A 246 -19.61 -12.34 -7.70
N GLN A 247 -19.39 -13.38 -8.49
CA GLN A 247 -20.29 -13.78 -9.57
C GLN A 247 -21.62 -14.34 -9.07
N THR A 248 -21.64 -15.02 -7.93
CA THR A 248 -22.86 -15.55 -7.29
C THR A 248 -23.60 -14.54 -6.44
N GLY A 249 -22.96 -13.39 -6.13
CA GLY A 249 -23.51 -12.38 -5.24
C GLY A 249 -23.35 -12.73 -3.75
N ASP A 250 -22.47 -13.69 -3.41
CA ASP A 250 -22.12 -14.02 -2.02
C ASP A 250 -21.26 -12.92 -1.37
N VAL A 251 -20.63 -12.08 -2.19
CA VAL A 251 -19.98 -10.82 -1.80
C VAL A 251 -20.39 -9.71 -2.75
N ASP A 252 -20.35 -8.47 -2.27
CA ASP A 252 -20.74 -7.28 -3.01
C ASP A 252 -19.58 -6.60 -3.72
N ALA A 253 -18.39 -6.75 -3.17
CA ALA A 253 -17.18 -6.15 -3.71
C ALA A 253 -15.95 -7.01 -3.45
N TRP A 254 -14.95 -6.87 -4.32
CA TRP A 254 -13.67 -7.54 -4.23
C TRP A 254 -12.63 -6.84 -5.10
N VAL A 255 -11.38 -6.77 -4.63
CA VAL A 255 -10.25 -6.27 -5.43
C VAL A 255 -9.56 -7.44 -6.10
N ALA A 256 -9.66 -7.49 -7.42
CA ALA A 256 -9.16 -8.56 -8.28
C ALA A 256 -7.77 -8.25 -8.87
N THR A 257 -7.07 -9.29 -9.33
CA THR A 257 -5.89 -9.13 -10.17
C THR A 257 -6.28 -8.86 -11.64
N PRO A 258 -5.38 -8.25 -12.45
CA PRO A 258 -5.61 -8.09 -13.89
C PRO A 258 -6.03 -9.39 -14.58
N ALA A 259 -5.33 -10.49 -14.32
CA ALA A 259 -5.61 -11.78 -14.94
C ALA A 259 -7.00 -12.34 -14.59
N THR A 260 -7.52 -12.01 -13.42
CA THR A 260 -8.85 -12.47 -13.00
C THR A 260 -9.95 -11.59 -13.59
N VAL A 261 -9.72 -10.26 -13.68
CA VAL A 261 -10.67 -9.35 -14.33
C VAL A 261 -10.94 -9.78 -15.78
N GLU A 262 -9.90 -10.16 -16.53
CA GLU A 262 -10.02 -10.63 -17.91
C GLU A 262 -10.83 -11.95 -18.06
N GLN A 263 -11.03 -12.71 -16.98
CA GLN A 263 -11.83 -13.95 -16.99
C GLN A 263 -13.30 -13.72 -16.65
N ILE A 264 -13.66 -12.52 -16.18
CA ILE A 264 -15.02 -12.22 -15.72
C ILE A 264 -15.79 -11.47 -16.80
N ASN A 265 -16.94 -11.96 -17.20
CA ASN A 265 -17.90 -11.17 -17.99
C ASN A 265 -18.68 -10.26 -17.02
N LEU A 266 -18.22 -9.02 -16.86
CA LEU A 266 -18.78 -8.05 -15.93
C LEU A 266 -20.28 -7.80 -16.18
N ASP A 267 -20.69 -7.58 -17.44
CA ASP A 267 -22.09 -7.28 -17.78
C ASP A 267 -23.01 -8.47 -17.55
N ALA A 268 -22.58 -9.67 -17.92
CA ALA A 268 -23.40 -10.88 -17.72
C ALA A 268 -23.62 -11.19 -16.23
N ASN A 269 -22.70 -10.75 -15.36
CA ASN A 269 -22.77 -10.96 -13.91
C ASN A 269 -23.29 -9.74 -13.14
N ASN A 270 -23.75 -8.71 -13.84
CA ASN A 270 -24.22 -7.45 -13.23
C ASN A 270 -23.17 -6.78 -12.33
N LEU A 271 -21.91 -6.74 -12.80
CA LEU A 271 -20.76 -6.20 -12.09
C LEU A 271 -20.26 -4.91 -12.75
N ALA A 272 -19.65 -4.04 -11.96
CA ALA A 272 -18.91 -2.86 -12.38
C ALA A 272 -17.43 -3.00 -11.98
N LEU A 273 -16.53 -2.41 -12.78
CA LEU A 273 -15.11 -2.33 -12.49
C LEU A 273 -14.75 -0.88 -12.21
N TYR A 274 -14.05 -0.66 -11.10
CA TYR A 274 -13.46 0.61 -10.72
C TYR A 274 -11.94 0.44 -10.66
N ALA A 275 -11.23 1.04 -11.61
CA ALA A 275 -9.77 1.06 -11.63
C ALA A 275 -9.28 2.37 -11.01
N PHE A 276 -8.52 2.31 -9.92
CA PHE A 276 -7.99 3.48 -9.23
C PHE A 276 -6.50 3.31 -8.92
N ASP A 277 -5.77 4.42 -8.88
CA ASP A 277 -4.34 4.40 -8.64
C ASP A 277 -4.03 3.93 -7.21
N GLU A 278 -3.11 2.99 -7.08
CA GLU A 278 -2.69 2.47 -5.78
C GLU A 278 -1.51 3.29 -5.20
N GLY A 279 -0.94 4.20 -5.99
CA GLY A 279 0.32 4.89 -5.63
C GLY A 279 1.51 3.92 -5.56
N ARG A 280 1.36 2.67 -6.04
CA ARG A 280 2.42 1.66 -6.05
C ARG A 280 3.19 1.76 -7.36
N ILE A 281 4.47 2.09 -7.25
CA ILE A 281 5.40 2.03 -8.37
C ILE A 281 6.03 0.64 -8.44
N ALA A 282 5.87 -0.03 -9.59
CA ALA A 282 6.68 -1.18 -9.97
C ALA A 282 7.98 -0.67 -10.59
N TYR A 283 9.12 -1.16 -10.14
CA TYR A 283 10.42 -0.65 -10.57
C TYR A 283 11.50 -1.71 -10.51
N MET A 284 12.56 -1.47 -11.27
CA MET A 284 13.80 -2.21 -11.17
C MET A 284 14.87 -1.35 -10.49
N MET A 285 15.60 -1.94 -9.56
CA MET A 285 16.80 -1.36 -8.96
C MET A 285 18.04 -2.07 -9.51
N ILE A 286 19.10 -1.31 -9.74
CA ILE A 286 20.40 -1.80 -10.14
C ILE A 286 21.41 -1.54 -9.02
N ASN A 287 22.07 -2.59 -8.56
CA ASN A 287 23.08 -2.56 -7.53
C ASN A 287 24.36 -1.88 -8.03
N ALA A 288 24.60 -0.65 -7.59
CA ALA A 288 25.74 0.14 -8.06
C ALA A 288 27.11 -0.41 -7.60
N LEU A 289 27.16 -1.20 -6.53
CA LEU A 289 28.40 -1.88 -6.11
C LEU A 289 28.77 -3.02 -7.06
N ARG A 290 27.78 -3.68 -7.67
CA ARG A 290 27.99 -4.80 -8.59
C ARG A 290 28.03 -4.35 -10.06
N VAL A 291 27.31 -3.30 -10.42
CA VAL A 291 27.30 -2.68 -11.74
C VAL A 291 27.74 -1.21 -11.61
N PRO A 292 29.04 -0.95 -11.32
CA PRO A 292 29.51 0.40 -10.97
C PRO A 292 29.55 1.37 -12.14
N ASP A 293 29.72 0.90 -13.38
CA ASP A 293 29.78 1.79 -14.56
C ASP A 293 28.36 2.23 -14.96
N GLN A 294 28.09 3.52 -14.87
CA GLN A 294 26.80 4.12 -15.22
C GLN A 294 26.42 3.84 -16.68
N ARG A 295 27.38 3.82 -17.60
CA ARG A 295 27.11 3.54 -19.03
C ARG A 295 26.55 2.13 -19.23
N VAL A 296 27.02 1.17 -18.45
CA VAL A 296 26.51 -0.22 -18.47
C VAL A 296 25.09 -0.29 -17.94
N ARG A 297 24.77 0.45 -16.86
CA ARG A 297 23.40 0.57 -16.35
C ARG A 297 22.48 1.20 -17.37
N GLN A 298 22.89 2.34 -17.95
CA GLN A 298 22.14 3.03 -19.01
C GLN A 298 21.92 2.14 -20.24
N ALA A 299 22.95 1.39 -20.66
CA ALA A 299 22.84 0.45 -21.79
C ALA A 299 21.76 -0.60 -21.55
N PHE A 300 21.69 -1.14 -20.33
CA PHE A 300 20.64 -2.08 -19.97
C PHE A 300 19.26 -1.43 -20.08
N LEU A 301 19.08 -0.19 -19.57
CA LEU A 301 17.79 0.51 -19.62
C LEU A 301 17.38 0.85 -21.07
N PHE A 302 18.31 1.28 -21.93
CA PHE A 302 18.03 1.51 -23.36
C PHE A 302 17.72 0.23 -24.16
N ALA A 303 18.06 -0.95 -23.64
CA ALA A 303 17.69 -2.21 -24.27
C ALA A 303 16.21 -2.58 -24.05
N LEU A 304 15.54 -2.00 -23.06
CA LEU A 304 14.20 -2.37 -22.63
C LEU A 304 13.10 -1.61 -23.39
N ASN A 305 12.02 -2.30 -23.73
CA ASN A 305 10.75 -1.72 -24.17
C ASN A 305 9.79 -1.73 -22.98
N LYS A 306 9.73 -0.62 -22.27
CA LYS A 306 8.93 -0.44 -21.06
C LYS A 306 7.44 -0.69 -21.30
N GLU A 307 6.88 -0.14 -22.38
CA GLU A 307 5.46 -0.28 -22.72
C GLU A 307 5.09 -1.76 -22.92
N GLU A 308 5.91 -2.51 -23.67
CA GLU A 308 5.67 -3.94 -23.91
C GLU A 308 5.72 -4.75 -22.60
N ILE A 309 6.70 -4.46 -21.72
CA ILE A 309 6.81 -5.12 -20.41
C ILE A 309 5.59 -4.78 -19.54
N SER A 310 5.17 -3.51 -19.52
CA SER A 310 4.03 -3.06 -18.71
C SER A 310 2.72 -3.68 -19.18
N ILE A 311 2.45 -3.69 -20.50
CA ILE A 311 1.26 -4.31 -21.07
C ILE A 311 1.25 -5.82 -20.83
N ALA A 312 2.38 -6.51 -21.01
CA ALA A 312 2.44 -7.95 -20.78
C ALA A 312 2.22 -8.31 -19.30
N SER A 313 2.67 -7.48 -18.36
CA SER A 313 2.43 -7.67 -16.94
C SER A 313 1.00 -7.36 -16.55
N MET A 314 0.47 -6.21 -16.98
CA MET A 314 -0.81 -5.69 -16.53
C MET A 314 -2.00 -6.05 -17.43
N LEU A 315 -1.75 -6.63 -18.61
CA LEU A 315 -2.73 -7.10 -19.62
C LEU A 315 -3.55 -6.00 -20.30
N SER A 316 -3.68 -4.83 -19.73
CA SER A 316 -4.39 -3.69 -20.31
C SER A 316 -3.75 -2.37 -19.88
N THR A 317 -3.77 -1.38 -20.75
CA THR A 317 -3.36 0.01 -20.43
C THR A 317 -4.32 0.70 -19.46
N GLU A 318 -5.51 0.15 -19.24
CA GLU A 318 -6.47 0.65 -18.25
C GLU A 318 -6.10 0.26 -16.81
N TYR A 319 -5.21 -0.73 -16.62
CA TYR A 319 -4.87 -1.31 -15.32
C TYR A 319 -3.58 -0.75 -14.72
N TYR A 320 -2.92 0.18 -15.42
CA TYR A 320 -1.73 0.89 -14.93
C TYR A 320 -1.67 2.32 -15.49
N ALA A 321 -0.79 3.12 -14.91
CA ALA A 321 -0.35 4.39 -15.45
C ALA A 321 1.18 4.35 -15.63
N ASP A 322 1.71 5.01 -16.66
CA ASP A 322 3.15 5.10 -16.86
C ASP A 322 3.81 5.89 -15.72
N ALA A 323 4.89 5.35 -15.16
CA ALA A 323 5.71 6.03 -14.17
C ALA A 323 7.07 6.37 -14.79
N TRP A 324 7.47 7.65 -14.74
CA TRP A 324 8.74 8.12 -15.32
C TRP A 324 9.78 8.47 -14.27
N THR A 325 9.33 8.64 -13.02
CA THR A 325 10.16 8.97 -11.87
C THR A 325 9.83 8.04 -10.70
N TYR A 326 10.44 8.27 -9.56
CA TYR A 326 10.14 7.53 -8.34
C TYR A 326 8.80 7.91 -7.69
N LEU A 327 8.14 8.97 -8.19
CA LEU A 327 6.83 9.39 -7.73
C LEU A 327 5.70 8.72 -8.54
N PRO A 328 4.57 8.40 -7.89
CA PRO A 328 3.40 7.95 -8.64
C PRO A 328 2.90 9.06 -9.57
N PRO A 329 2.33 8.72 -10.73
CA PRO A 329 1.83 9.71 -11.69
C PRO A 329 0.74 10.64 -11.13
N THR A 330 0.05 10.23 -10.07
CA THR A 330 -0.94 11.03 -9.34
C THR A 330 -0.30 12.05 -8.39
N SER A 331 1.01 11.96 -8.16
CA SER A 331 1.70 12.97 -7.35
C SER A 331 1.75 14.31 -8.08
N PRO A 332 1.33 15.42 -7.44
CA PRO A 332 1.45 16.75 -8.03
C PRO A 332 2.93 17.17 -8.25
N TRP A 333 3.86 16.46 -7.62
CA TRP A 333 5.31 16.69 -7.71
C TRP A 333 5.97 15.87 -8.82
N ALA A 334 5.25 14.96 -9.49
CA ALA A 334 5.83 14.14 -10.53
C ALA A 334 6.13 14.96 -11.78
N THR A 335 7.33 14.79 -12.36
CA THR A 335 7.73 15.43 -13.61
C THR A 335 7.98 14.38 -14.71
N GLU A 336 7.70 14.75 -15.95
CA GLU A 336 8.09 13.97 -17.12
C GLU A 336 9.38 14.49 -17.81
N ASP A 337 9.95 15.58 -17.28
CA ASP A 337 11.18 16.17 -17.79
C ASP A 337 12.42 15.43 -17.24
N VAL A 338 12.53 14.17 -17.60
CA VAL A 338 13.61 13.25 -17.17
C VAL A 338 14.08 12.39 -18.34
N GLU A 339 15.26 11.76 -18.22
CA GLU A 339 15.69 10.75 -19.19
C GLU A 339 14.77 9.50 -19.08
N LYS A 340 13.97 9.26 -20.13
CA LYS A 340 12.97 8.18 -20.16
C LYS A 340 13.54 6.83 -20.57
N TYR A 341 14.79 6.76 -21.02
CA TYR A 341 15.44 5.54 -21.53
C TYR A 341 14.56 4.82 -22.56
N GLU A 342 14.05 5.58 -23.55
CA GLU A 342 13.34 4.99 -24.69
C GLU A 342 14.23 3.96 -25.40
N ARG A 343 13.66 2.84 -25.78
CA ARG A 343 14.38 1.72 -26.37
C ARG A 343 15.24 2.12 -27.57
N ASP A 344 16.55 1.95 -27.44
CA ASP A 344 17.56 2.23 -28.47
C ASP A 344 18.71 1.22 -28.38
N LEU A 345 18.62 0.15 -29.18
CA LEU A 345 19.62 -0.94 -29.18
C LEU A 345 20.99 -0.51 -29.69
N ASP A 346 21.04 0.48 -30.59
CA ASP A 346 22.32 0.96 -31.12
C ASP A 346 23.04 1.81 -30.06
N LYS A 347 22.31 2.65 -29.34
CA LYS A 347 22.83 3.41 -28.19
C LYS A 347 23.25 2.46 -27.07
N ALA A 348 22.45 1.43 -26.76
CA ALA A 348 22.80 0.42 -25.77
C ALA A 348 24.13 -0.27 -26.09
N ARG A 349 24.31 -0.76 -27.31
CA ARG A 349 25.54 -1.40 -27.75
C ARG A 349 26.75 -0.45 -27.72
N ALA A 350 26.57 0.78 -28.18
CA ALA A 350 27.59 1.81 -28.14
C ALA A 350 28.09 2.10 -26.71
N LEU A 351 27.19 2.23 -25.75
CA LEU A 351 27.53 2.43 -24.35
C LEU A 351 28.28 1.23 -23.74
N LEU A 352 27.91 0.00 -24.12
CA LEU A 352 28.62 -1.22 -23.68
C LEU A 352 30.04 -1.29 -24.25
N GLU A 353 30.21 -0.91 -25.52
CA GLU A 353 31.53 -0.85 -26.16
C GLU A 353 32.42 0.22 -25.51
N GLU A 354 31.87 1.43 -25.26
CA GLU A 354 32.56 2.53 -24.57
C GLU A 354 32.95 2.16 -23.13
N ALA A 355 32.16 1.35 -22.47
CA ALA A 355 32.44 0.82 -21.14
C ALA A 355 33.45 -0.35 -21.16
N GLY A 356 33.81 -0.86 -22.34
CA GLY A 356 34.68 -2.03 -22.49
C GLY A 356 34.01 -3.35 -22.07
N GLN A 357 32.68 -3.39 -22.04
CA GLN A 357 31.88 -4.56 -21.65
C GLN A 357 30.84 -4.89 -22.73
N PRO A 358 31.23 -5.34 -23.93
CA PRO A 358 30.32 -5.50 -25.06
C PRO A 358 29.30 -6.64 -24.89
N SER A 359 29.47 -7.52 -23.93
CA SER A 359 28.57 -8.66 -23.67
C SER A 359 28.56 -9.01 -22.17
N PRO A 360 28.02 -8.14 -21.31
CA PRO A 360 27.99 -8.41 -19.88
C PRO A 360 26.94 -9.46 -19.52
N THR A 361 27.13 -10.09 -18.36
CA THR A 361 26.16 -11.01 -17.77
C THR A 361 25.70 -10.44 -16.43
N PHE A 362 24.38 -10.40 -16.21
CA PHE A 362 23.75 -9.90 -14.98
C PHE A 362 22.73 -10.89 -14.45
N THR A 363 22.51 -10.84 -13.14
CA THR A 363 21.40 -11.50 -12.47
C THR A 363 20.25 -10.51 -12.26
N ILE A 364 19.00 -10.93 -12.53
CA ILE A 364 17.78 -10.22 -12.10
C ILE A 364 17.05 -11.11 -11.12
N ALA A 365 16.94 -10.64 -9.86
CA ALA A 365 16.14 -11.29 -8.84
C ALA A 365 14.72 -10.71 -8.81
N TYR A 366 13.71 -11.56 -8.58
CA TYR A 366 12.31 -11.18 -8.47
C TYR A 366 11.57 -12.10 -7.50
N ALA A 367 10.43 -11.66 -6.96
CA ALA A 367 9.61 -12.48 -6.08
C ALA A 367 8.96 -13.63 -6.87
N SER A 368 9.29 -14.87 -6.54
CA SER A 368 8.84 -16.08 -7.27
C SER A 368 7.35 -16.37 -7.09
N ASP A 369 6.72 -15.78 -6.09
CA ASP A 369 5.30 -15.82 -5.78
C ASP A 369 4.49 -14.66 -6.42
N ASP A 370 5.15 -13.74 -7.13
CA ASP A 370 4.54 -12.64 -7.89
C ASP A 370 4.64 -12.90 -9.40
N SER A 371 3.51 -13.30 -10.01
CA SER A 371 3.46 -13.60 -11.44
C SER A 371 3.70 -12.39 -12.34
N LEU A 372 3.38 -11.17 -11.89
CA LEU A 372 3.61 -9.94 -12.65
C LEU A 372 5.11 -9.65 -12.73
N GLN A 373 5.82 -9.83 -11.62
CA GLN A 373 7.28 -9.69 -11.60
C GLN A 373 7.96 -10.74 -12.48
N GLN A 374 7.47 -11.97 -12.48
CA GLN A 374 8.01 -13.05 -13.33
C GLN A 374 7.88 -12.71 -14.81
N VAL A 375 6.69 -12.27 -15.25
CA VAL A 375 6.45 -11.87 -16.66
C VAL A 375 7.39 -10.74 -17.06
N ALA A 376 7.49 -9.69 -16.23
CA ALA A 376 8.40 -8.56 -16.48
C ALA A 376 9.86 -9.02 -16.61
N ALA A 377 10.35 -9.85 -15.68
CA ALA A 377 11.73 -10.33 -15.68
C ALA A 377 12.08 -11.16 -16.92
N VAL A 378 11.16 -12.01 -17.40
CA VAL A 378 11.34 -12.80 -18.64
C VAL A 378 11.47 -11.88 -19.85
N LEU A 379 10.61 -10.87 -19.99
CA LEU A 379 10.70 -9.92 -21.10
C LEU A 379 11.97 -9.06 -21.04
N MET A 380 12.38 -8.62 -19.85
CA MET A 380 13.66 -7.92 -19.67
C MET A 380 14.85 -8.78 -20.13
N GLN A 381 14.84 -10.08 -19.81
CA GLN A 381 15.87 -11.02 -20.26
C GLN A 381 15.90 -11.12 -21.80
N GLU A 382 14.76 -11.30 -22.44
CA GLU A 382 14.64 -11.43 -23.89
C GLU A 382 15.09 -10.15 -24.59
N GLN A 383 14.63 -8.99 -24.14
CA GLN A 383 14.95 -7.69 -24.73
C GLN A 383 16.44 -7.31 -24.53
N ALA A 384 17.00 -7.58 -23.36
CA ALA A 384 18.42 -7.34 -23.06
C ALA A 384 19.34 -8.17 -23.97
N ALA A 385 18.95 -9.40 -24.29
CA ALA A 385 19.71 -10.27 -25.19
C ALA A 385 19.87 -9.69 -26.61
N GLU A 386 18.92 -8.90 -27.08
CA GLU A 386 19.01 -8.19 -28.37
C GLU A 386 20.12 -7.13 -28.39
N ALA A 387 20.46 -6.55 -27.24
CA ALA A 387 21.60 -5.64 -27.09
C ALA A 387 22.94 -6.37 -26.84
N GLY A 388 22.94 -7.71 -26.73
CA GLY A 388 24.11 -8.50 -26.40
C GLY A 388 24.34 -8.70 -24.90
N ILE A 389 23.36 -8.37 -24.06
CA ILE A 389 23.42 -8.54 -22.61
C ILE A 389 22.80 -9.88 -22.22
N THR A 390 23.54 -10.70 -21.46
CA THR A 390 23.01 -11.95 -20.92
C THR A 390 22.38 -11.68 -19.54
N VAL A 391 21.15 -12.14 -19.33
CA VAL A 391 20.45 -12.02 -18.04
C VAL A 391 20.17 -13.42 -17.49
N GLU A 392 20.55 -13.66 -16.24
CA GLU A 392 20.20 -14.84 -15.46
C GLU A 392 19.06 -14.49 -14.51
N LEU A 393 17.91 -15.15 -14.64
CA LEU A 393 16.74 -14.92 -13.81
C LEU A 393 16.81 -15.73 -12.52
N VAL A 394 16.56 -15.09 -11.38
CA VAL A 394 16.59 -15.70 -10.05
C VAL A 394 15.27 -15.44 -9.33
N GLY A 395 14.36 -16.43 -9.38
CA GLY A 395 13.11 -16.38 -8.59
C GLY A 395 13.39 -16.70 -7.12
N VAL A 396 13.03 -15.77 -6.22
CA VAL A 396 13.27 -15.86 -4.77
C VAL A 396 11.95 -15.63 -4.04
N GLU A 397 11.72 -16.31 -2.91
CA GLU A 397 10.57 -16.00 -2.06
C GLU A 397 10.65 -14.54 -1.58
N ALA A 398 9.52 -13.82 -1.54
CA ALA A 398 9.49 -12.36 -1.36
C ALA A 398 10.23 -11.88 -0.11
N ASN A 399 10.03 -12.51 1.05
CA ASN A 399 10.74 -12.11 2.28
C ASN A 399 12.25 -12.41 2.20
N ALA A 400 12.65 -13.52 1.59
CA ALA A 400 14.06 -13.87 1.40
C ALA A 400 14.75 -12.90 0.43
N LEU A 401 14.04 -12.43 -0.62
CA LEU A 401 14.52 -11.40 -1.51
C LEU A 401 14.78 -10.09 -0.75
N TRP A 402 13.82 -9.64 0.07
CA TRP A 402 13.98 -8.44 0.88
C TRP A 402 15.11 -8.54 1.89
N GLN A 403 15.29 -9.69 2.55
CA GLN A 403 16.43 -9.90 3.44
C GLN A 403 17.76 -9.76 2.71
N ALA A 404 17.88 -10.29 1.48
CA ALA A 404 19.08 -10.14 0.66
C ALA A 404 19.31 -8.68 0.24
N ILE A 405 18.24 -7.95 -0.14
CA ILE A 405 18.30 -6.53 -0.52
C ILE A 405 18.69 -5.62 0.66
N MET A 406 18.36 -5.99 1.90
CA MET A 406 18.73 -5.22 3.09
C MET A 406 20.19 -5.45 3.55
N ASP A 407 20.92 -6.37 2.94
CA ASP A 407 22.30 -6.70 3.28
C ASP A 407 23.25 -6.33 2.12
N PRO A 408 23.76 -5.07 2.09
CA PRO A 408 24.62 -4.61 0.99
C PRO A 408 25.94 -5.38 0.86
N GLU A 409 26.43 -5.98 1.96
CA GLU A 409 27.70 -6.70 1.96
C GLU A 409 27.56 -8.10 1.32
N ASN A 410 26.39 -8.73 1.45
CA ASN A 410 26.14 -10.11 1.03
C ASN A 410 25.06 -10.23 -0.07
N ASN A 411 24.51 -9.12 -0.58
CA ASN A 411 23.54 -9.16 -1.68
C ASN A 411 24.18 -9.75 -2.94
N PRO A 412 23.74 -10.94 -3.41
CA PRO A 412 24.35 -11.62 -4.56
C PRO A 412 23.83 -11.11 -5.91
N TYR A 413 22.81 -10.26 -5.94
CA TYR A 413 22.09 -9.88 -7.15
C TYR A 413 22.60 -8.58 -7.73
N ASP A 414 22.68 -8.51 -9.07
CA ASP A 414 23.07 -7.31 -9.80
C ASP A 414 21.89 -6.36 -9.97
N MET A 415 20.70 -6.92 -10.14
CA MET A 415 19.45 -6.18 -10.31
C MET A 415 18.31 -6.90 -9.61
N TYR A 416 17.28 -6.17 -9.21
CA TYR A 416 16.06 -6.75 -8.64
C TYR A 416 14.82 -5.94 -8.99
N TYR A 417 13.76 -6.67 -9.29
CA TYR A 417 12.47 -6.11 -9.65
C TYR A 417 11.50 -6.22 -8.48
N THR A 418 10.88 -5.10 -8.11
CA THR A 418 9.98 -5.00 -6.95
C THR A 418 9.02 -3.81 -7.08
N GLY A 419 8.39 -3.36 -6.01
CA GLY A 419 7.53 -2.18 -5.98
C GLY A 419 7.25 -1.69 -4.56
N TYR A 420 6.86 -0.41 -4.44
CA TYR A 420 6.52 0.19 -3.15
C TYR A 420 5.31 1.14 -3.24
N ILE A 421 4.75 1.45 -2.07
CA ILE A 421 3.77 2.51 -1.83
C ILE A 421 4.34 3.40 -0.74
N ARG A 422 4.43 4.74 -0.97
CA ARG A 422 5.01 5.68 -0.01
C ARG A 422 4.30 7.03 0.10
N GLY A 423 3.17 7.21 -0.53
CA GLY A 423 2.48 8.50 -0.59
C GLY A 423 2.87 9.31 -1.83
N ILE A 424 2.51 10.59 -1.84
CA ILE A 424 2.64 11.46 -3.02
C ILE A 424 3.71 12.55 -2.83
N ASP A 425 4.16 12.85 -1.61
CA ASP A 425 5.21 13.84 -1.37
C ASP A 425 6.61 13.26 -1.62
N PRO A 426 7.48 13.98 -2.36
CA PRO A 426 8.78 13.47 -2.76
C PRO A 426 9.74 13.21 -1.59
N ASP A 427 9.64 13.92 -0.45
CA ASP A 427 10.53 13.69 0.69
C ASP A 427 10.27 12.35 1.38
N THR A 428 9.08 11.78 1.24
CA THR A 428 8.76 10.44 1.77
C THR A 428 9.62 9.32 1.17
N PHE A 429 10.27 9.61 0.05
CA PHE A 429 11.16 8.68 -0.66
C PHE A 429 12.64 8.93 -0.38
N SER A 430 12.99 9.98 0.36
CA SER A 430 14.38 10.42 0.54
C SER A 430 15.30 9.31 1.05
N ASP A 431 14.83 8.47 1.98
CA ASP A 431 15.59 7.36 2.55
C ASP A 431 16.00 6.28 1.54
N LEU A 432 15.34 6.20 0.38
CA LEU A 432 15.70 5.29 -0.72
C LEU A 432 16.82 5.87 -1.61
N PHE A 433 16.94 7.21 -1.68
CA PHE A 433 17.75 7.87 -2.70
C PHE A 433 18.91 8.70 -2.14
N VAL A 434 18.93 9.03 -0.85
CA VAL A 434 20.13 9.59 -0.23
C VAL A 434 21.26 8.56 -0.19
N SER A 435 22.50 9.01 -0.06
CA SER A 435 23.70 8.17 -0.01
C SER A 435 23.57 6.98 0.93
N LEU A 436 24.17 5.84 0.58
CA LEU A 436 24.19 4.64 1.42
C LEU A 436 24.78 4.92 2.82
N SER A 437 25.76 5.82 2.91
CA SER A 437 26.33 6.28 4.18
C SER A 437 25.33 7.04 5.06
N ARG A 438 24.22 7.55 4.50
CA ARG A 438 23.16 8.26 5.22
C ARG A 438 21.93 7.40 5.49
N SER A 439 21.64 6.42 4.62
CA SER A 439 20.46 5.56 4.76
C SER A 439 20.75 4.11 4.40
N THR A 440 20.47 3.22 5.33
CA THR A 440 20.51 1.75 5.09
C THR A 440 19.38 1.28 4.14
N LYS A 441 18.46 2.16 3.77
CA LYS A 441 17.38 1.89 2.81
C LYS A 441 17.72 2.33 1.38
N ASN A 442 18.92 2.85 1.13
CA ASN A 442 19.43 2.99 -0.24
C ASN A 442 19.79 1.60 -0.78
N PHE A 443 18.80 0.89 -1.28
CA PHE A 443 18.95 -0.48 -1.78
C PHE A 443 19.66 -0.56 -3.15
N MET A 444 20.01 0.56 -3.75
CA MET A 444 20.85 0.63 -4.96
C MET A 444 22.35 0.79 -4.62
N TYR A 445 22.67 1.04 -3.35
CA TYR A 445 24.00 1.04 -2.75
C TYR A 445 25.00 2.03 -3.38
N TYR A 446 24.54 3.22 -3.71
CA TYR A 446 25.40 4.29 -4.21
C TYR A 446 25.66 5.39 -3.18
N GLU A 447 26.66 6.24 -3.46
CA GLU A 447 26.90 7.50 -2.79
C GLU A 447 26.60 8.65 -3.76
N SER A 448 25.78 9.62 -3.36
CA SER A 448 25.46 10.81 -4.14
C SER A 448 25.28 12.03 -3.25
N PRO A 449 26.36 12.75 -2.91
CA PRO A 449 26.26 13.98 -2.13
C PRO A 449 25.33 15.04 -2.75
N GLU A 450 25.19 15.03 -4.08
CA GLU A 450 24.29 15.93 -4.79
C GLU A 450 22.82 15.62 -4.49
N LEU A 451 22.42 14.35 -4.50
CA LEU A 451 21.07 13.95 -4.09
C LEU A 451 20.82 14.19 -2.60
N ASP A 452 21.85 13.99 -1.76
CA ASP A 452 21.77 14.29 -0.33
C ASP A 452 21.42 15.76 -0.10
N GLU A 453 22.08 16.67 -0.83
CA GLU A 453 21.85 18.11 -0.72
C GLU A 453 20.46 18.50 -1.25
N LEU A 454 20.04 17.95 -2.39
CA LEU A 454 18.72 18.22 -2.97
C LEU A 454 17.59 17.78 -2.04
N PHE A 455 17.67 16.58 -1.46
CA PHE A 455 16.68 16.14 -0.47
C PHE A 455 16.69 16.98 0.82
N ASP A 456 17.85 17.40 1.31
CA ASP A 456 17.94 18.27 2.49
C ASP A 456 17.32 19.65 2.22
N GLN A 457 17.53 20.22 1.03
CA GLN A 457 16.90 21.48 0.60
C GLN A 457 15.38 21.32 0.45
N GLY A 458 14.92 20.31 -0.30
CA GLY A 458 13.49 20.10 -0.56
C GLY A 458 12.66 19.76 0.69
N ARG A 459 13.29 19.12 1.69
CA ARG A 459 12.67 18.81 2.98
C ARG A 459 12.25 20.05 3.75
N THR A 460 13.03 21.11 3.66
CA THR A 460 12.86 22.31 4.47
C THR A 460 12.35 23.53 3.69
N GLU A 461 12.29 23.46 2.34
CA GLU A 461 11.79 24.56 1.51
C GLU A 461 10.25 24.65 1.61
N THR A 462 9.78 25.79 2.11
CA THR A 462 8.34 26.05 2.32
C THR A 462 7.70 26.86 1.18
N ASP A 463 8.49 27.47 0.30
CA ASP A 463 8.01 28.07 -0.93
C ASP A 463 7.72 26.95 -1.96
N GLU A 464 6.46 26.71 -2.26
CA GLU A 464 6.02 25.60 -3.11
C GLU A 464 6.67 25.61 -4.50
N ALA A 465 6.81 26.78 -5.13
CA ALA A 465 7.41 26.88 -6.45
C ALA A 465 8.90 26.50 -6.45
N LYS A 466 9.66 26.94 -5.44
CA LYS A 466 11.06 26.57 -5.29
C LYS A 466 11.20 25.10 -4.91
N ARG A 467 10.29 24.59 -4.09
CA ARG A 467 10.27 23.16 -3.72
C ARG A 467 10.03 22.29 -4.94
N HIS A 468 9.16 22.69 -5.86
CA HIS A 468 8.97 22.05 -7.16
C HIS A 468 10.28 22.03 -7.97
N GLU A 469 10.97 23.17 -8.12
CA GLU A 469 12.24 23.24 -8.85
C GLU A 469 13.29 22.28 -8.26
N ILE A 470 13.39 22.19 -6.94
CA ILE A 470 14.31 21.27 -6.25
C ILE A 470 13.97 19.82 -6.55
N TYR A 471 12.70 19.44 -6.44
CA TYR A 471 12.30 18.04 -6.66
C TYR A 471 12.24 17.64 -8.12
N ASP A 472 12.05 18.57 -9.06
CA ASP A 472 12.25 18.32 -10.49
C ASP A 472 13.72 17.97 -10.78
N GLU A 473 14.66 18.72 -10.18
CA GLU A 473 16.09 18.40 -10.29
C GLU A 473 16.43 17.08 -9.61
N THR A 474 15.86 16.82 -8.44
CA THR A 474 16.05 15.55 -7.72
C THR A 474 15.63 14.36 -8.59
N GLN A 475 14.46 14.44 -9.23
CA GLN A 475 13.94 13.39 -10.12
C GLN A 475 14.85 13.18 -11.34
N ARG A 476 15.34 14.28 -11.96
CA ARG A 476 16.32 14.19 -13.05
C ARG A 476 17.59 13.46 -12.63
N LYS A 477 18.14 13.81 -11.44
CA LYS A 477 19.37 13.20 -10.91
C LYS A 477 19.20 11.72 -10.58
N VAL A 478 18.07 11.32 -10.01
CA VAL A 478 17.75 9.90 -9.77
C VAL A 478 17.76 9.12 -11.09
N GLN A 479 17.15 9.67 -12.16
CA GLN A 479 17.13 9.02 -13.46
C GLN A 479 18.52 9.00 -14.12
N GLU A 480 19.31 10.08 -14.02
CA GLU A 480 20.68 10.12 -14.54
C GLU A 480 21.56 9.02 -13.96
N LEU A 481 21.44 8.71 -12.68
CA LEU A 481 22.22 7.64 -12.05
C LEU A 481 21.96 6.25 -12.65
N ALA A 482 20.83 6.07 -13.32
CA ALA A 482 20.42 4.80 -13.92
C ALA A 482 20.46 3.60 -12.96
N CYS A 483 20.23 3.85 -11.66
CA CYS A 483 20.14 2.80 -10.63
C CYS A 483 18.69 2.45 -10.30
N PHE A 484 17.75 3.32 -10.64
CA PHE A 484 16.32 3.15 -10.44
C PHE A 484 15.59 3.31 -11.77
N TYR A 485 14.79 2.33 -12.14
CA TYR A 485 14.00 2.36 -13.36
C TYR A 485 12.53 2.10 -13.05
N PRO A 486 11.71 3.17 -12.98
CA PRO A 486 10.27 3.05 -12.76
C PRO A 486 9.61 2.44 -13.99
N MET A 487 8.74 1.46 -13.79
CA MET A 487 8.02 0.78 -14.85
C MET A 487 6.62 1.38 -15.02
N TYR A 488 5.79 1.23 -14.02
CA TYR A 488 4.41 1.69 -14.02
C TYR A 488 3.88 1.86 -12.59
N SER A 489 2.82 2.64 -12.45
CA SER A 489 2.00 2.68 -11.24
C SER A 489 0.82 1.73 -11.44
N ASN A 490 0.65 0.80 -10.50
CA ASN A 490 -0.46 -0.15 -10.54
C ASN A 490 -1.79 0.56 -10.27
N ARG A 491 -2.83 0.18 -11.00
CA ARG A 491 -4.20 0.45 -10.59
C ARG A 491 -4.77 -0.75 -9.85
N ARG A 492 -5.47 -0.49 -8.77
CA ARG A 492 -6.29 -1.52 -8.12
C ARG A 492 -7.60 -1.66 -8.88
N LEU A 493 -8.04 -2.90 -9.01
CA LEU A 493 -9.19 -3.26 -9.82
C LEU A 493 -10.31 -3.73 -8.88
N LEU A 494 -11.10 -2.78 -8.37
CA LEU A 494 -12.26 -3.08 -7.53
C LEU A 494 -13.41 -3.52 -8.44
N ILE A 495 -13.86 -4.77 -8.29
CA ILE A 495 -15.10 -5.27 -8.89
C ILE A 495 -16.18 -5.13 -7.83
N ALA A 496 -17.30 -4.50 -8.20
CA ALA A 496 -18.47 -4.40 -7.34
C ALA A 496 -19.75 -4.81 -8.07
N ASN A 497 -20.68 -5.40 -7.34
CA ASN A 497 -22.04 -5.67 -7.84
C ASN A 497 -22.73 -4.32 -8.13
N LYS A 498 -23.46 -4.20 -9.24
CA LYS A 498 -24.16 -2.97 -9.63
C LYS A 498 -25.29 -2.55 -8.66
N ARG A 499 -25.64 -3.39 -7.68
CA ARG A 499 -26.50 -3.02 -6.55
C ARG A 499 -25.78 -2.15 -5.51
N VAL A 500 -24.44 -2.08 -5.57
CA VAL A 500 -23.62 -1.20 -4.72
C VAL A 500 -23.53 0.16 -5.39
N SER A 501 -23.92 1.20 -4.68
CA SER A 501 -23.81 2.60 -5.10
C SER A 501 -22.98 3.40 -4.08
N GLY A 502 -22.64 4.65 -4.40
CA GLY A 502 -21.84 5.50 -3.52
C GLY A 502 -20.33 5.20 -3.55
N VAL A 503 -19.84 4.39 -4.49
CA VAL A 503 -18.40 4.04 -4.59
C VAL A 503 -17.55 5.27 -4.90
N GLU A 504 -18.01 6.15 -5.78
CA GLU A 504 -17.31 7.38 -6.13
C GLU A 504 -17.36 8.39 -4.98
N GLU A 505 -18.50 8.51 -4.28
CA GLU A 505 -18.67 9.38 -3.12
C GLU A 505 -17.89 8.89 -1.89
N ALA A 506 -17.66 7.58 -1.80
CA ALA A 506 -16.82 7.00 -0.76
C ALA A 506 -15.33 7.31 -0.96
N GLY A 507 -14.93 7.73 -2.16
CA GLY A 507 -13.56 7.97 -2.55
C GLY A 507 -12.72 6.68 -2.56
N LEU A 508 -12.01 6.42 -3.65
CA LEU A 508 -11.14 5.24 -3.76
C LEU A 508 -9.70 5.64 -3.44
N VAL A 509 -9.15 5.04 -2.39
CA VAL A 509 -7.81 5.38 -1.87
C VAL A 509 -6.93 4.14 -1.70
N PRO A 510 -5.60 4.31 -1.77
CA PRO A 510 -4.65 3.26 -1.46
C PRO A 510 -4.90 2.65 -0.07
N ILE A 511 -4.48 1.40 0.14
CA ILE A 511 -4.51 0.66 1.42
C ILE A 511 -5.94 0.39 1.92
N TYR A 512 -6.72 1.43 2.19
CA TYR A 512 -8.05 1.32 2.82
C TYR A 512 -9.17 0.94 1.86
N THR A 513 -8.97 1.10 0.55
CA THR A 513 -9.93 0.97 -0.56
C THR A 513 -10.94 2.12 -0.58
N PHE A 514 -11.60 2.43 0.53
CA PHE A 514 -12.55 3.55 0.64
C PHE A 514 -12.03 4.60 1.63
N GLU A 515 -12.09 5.87 1.25
CA GLU A 515 -11.79 6.99 2.14
C GLU A 515 -12.89 7.18 3.19
N ASP A 516 -14.16 7.12 2.78
CA ASP A 516 -15.32 7.17 3.68
C ASP A 516 -16.32 6.06 3.38
N LEU A 517 -16.15 4.92 4.05
CA LEU A 517 -17.02 3.74 3.91
C LEU A 517 -18.49 4.01 4.26
N SER A 518 -18.80 5.10 5.00
CA SER A 518 -20.18 5.48 5.35
C SER A 518 -21.06 5.84 4.16
N LYS A 519 -20.44 6.18 3.01
CA LYS A 519 -21.12 6.56 1.76
C LYS A 519 -21.60 5.37 0.94
N ILE A 520 -21.07 4.16 1.20
CA ILE A 520 -21.49 2.97 0.48
C ILE A 520 -22.94 2.64 0.79
N GLU A 521 -23.71 2.39 -0.27
CA GLU A 521 -25.12 1.98 -0.19
C GLU A 521 -25.33 0.69 -0.97
N VAL A 522 -26.21 -0.18 -0.48
CA VAL A 522 -26.60 -1.44 -1.13
C VAL A 522 -28.12 -1.42 -1.31
N GLU A 523 -28.58 -1.66 -2.56
CA GLU A 523 -29.99 -1.76 -2.93
C GLU A 523 -30.62 -3.11 -2.49
#